data_376a3fcecfa241668672594c99959cd3
#
_entry.id   376a3fcecfa241668672594c99959cd3
#
_cell.length_a   1.000
_cell.length_b   1.000
_cell.length_c   1.000
_cell.angle_alpha   90.00
_cell.angle_beta   90.00
_cell.angle_gamma   90.00
#
_symmetry.space_group_name_H-M   'P 1'
#
loop_
_entity.id
_entity.type
_entity.pdbx_description
1 polymer ?
#
loop_
_entity_poly.entity_id
_entity_poly.type
_entity_poly.pdbx_seq_one_letter_code
_entity_poly.pdbx_strand_id
1 'polypeptide(L)'
;MKKKSFGRFISVDPKICHGKLCFRGTRILVSDVLELVANGLSWDDIIKECHGSISRPAIAEVIRLAGLAIAEHADDYLERLASV
;
A
#
# COMPACT_ATOMS: atom_id res chain seq x y z
N MET A 1 -0.08 18.32 10.06
CA MET A 1 -0.93 17.16 9.75
C MET A 1 -0.73 16.08 10.79
N LYS A 2 -1.82 15.51 11.28
CA LYS A 2 -1.76 14.48 12.32
C LYS A 2 -1.57 13.10 11.70
N LYS A 3 -0.98 12.18 12.47
CA LYS A 3 -0.92 10.77 12.13
C LYS A 3 -2.33 10.22 11.92
N LYS A 4 -2.53 9.47 10.84
CA LYS A 4 -3.81 8.83 10.51
C LYS A 4 -3.62 7.34 10.27
N SER A 5 -4.67 6.57 10.53
CA SER A 5 -4.70 5.14 10.27
C SER A 5 -5.79 4.81 9.26
N PHE A 6 -5.49 3.89 8.36
CA PHE A 6 -6.44 3.37 7.37
C PHE A 6 -6.55 1.87 7.56
N GLY A 7 -7.76 1.38 7.87
CA GLY A 7 -7.94 -0.02 8.18
C GLY A 7 -7.13 -0.43 9.39
N ARG A 8 -6.66 -1.67 9.41
CA ARG A 8 -5.94 -2.24 10.54
C ARG A 8 -4.42 -2.08 10.46
N PHE A 9 -3.88 -2.03 9.25
CA PHE A 9 -2.43 -2.21 9.04
C PHE A 9 -1.75 -1.03 8.37
N ILE A 10 -2.47 0.00 7.99
CA ILE A 10 -1.93 1.12 7.22
C ILE A 10 -2.01 2.40 8.05
N SER A 11 -0.97 3.20 7.95
CA SER A 11 -0.94 4.51 8.62
C SER A 11 -0.27 5.56 7.73
N VAL A 12 -0.58 6.81 8.01
CA VAL A 12 0.11 7.98 7.45
C VAL A 12 0.64 8.79 8.61
N ASP A 13 1.93 9.05 8.60
CA ASP A 13 2.55 9.91 9.60
C ASP A 13 3.45 10.89 8.85
N PRO A 14 3.20 12.21 8.98
CA PRO A 14 4.01 13.20 8.27
C PRO A 14 5.49 13.17 8.64
N LYS A 15 5.82 12.58 9.77
CA LYS A 15 7.21 12.43 10.23
C LYS A 15 7.88 11.15 9.75
N ILE A 16 7.11 10.24 9.15
CA ILE A 16 7.60 8.95 8.68
C ILE A 16 7.30 8.85 7.18
N CYS A 17 8.32 8.50 6.38
CA CYS A 17 8.19 8.33 4.94
C CYS A 17 7.58 9.54 4.23
N HIS A 18 7.82 10.75 4.76
CA HIS A 18 7.32 12.01 4.19
C HIS A 18 5.79 12.06 4.05
N GLY A 19 5.07 11.40 4.96
CA GLY A 19 3.61 11.38 4.95
C GLY A 19 3.00 10.42 3.94
N LYS A 20 3.79 9.52 3.35
CA LYS A 20 3.27 8.49 2.45
C LYS A 20 2.65 7.36 3.25
N LEU A 21 1.78 6.58 2.60
CA LEU A 21 1.16 5.41 3.23
C LEU A 21 2.21 4.35 3.55
N CYS A 22 2.24 3.94 4.80
CA CYS A 22 3.14 2.91 5.30
C CYS A 22 2.35 1.84 6.03
N PHE A 23 2.95 0.66 6.19
CA PHE A 23 2.41 -0.32 7.12
C PHE A 23 2.65 0.17 8.55
N ARG A 24 1.62 0.06 9.38
CA ARG A 24 1.64 0.55 10.75
C ARG A 24 2.85 0.00 11.53
N GLY A 25 3.55 0.87 12.23
CA GLY A 25 4.72 0.48 13.01
C GLY A 25 5.98 0.22 12.20
N THR A 26 5.97 0.51 10.90
CA THR A 26 7.12 0.30 10.01
C THR A 26 7.39 1.54 9.17
N ARG A 27 8.49 1.51 8.43
CA ARG A 27 8.77 2.49 7.37
C ARG A 27 8.60 1.88 5.98
N ILE A 28 7.92 0.74 5.91
CA ILE A 28 7.68 0.03 4.65
C ILE A 28 6.52 0.70 3.93
N LEU A 29 6.78 1.21 2.74
CA LEU A 29 5.77 1.89 1.93
C LEU A 29 4.78 0.88 1.34
N VAL A 30 3.49 1.23 1.40
CA VAL A 30 2.44 0.44 0.75
C VAL A 30 2.71 0.30 -0.74
N SER A 31 3.15 1.39 -1.40
CA SER A 31 3.46 1.38 -2.82
C SER A 31 4.57 0.39 -3.17
N ASP A 32 5.57 0.25 -2.31
CA ASP A 32 6.67 -0.69 -2.56
C ASP A 32 6.19 -2.13 -2.51
N VAL A 33 5.31 -2.46 -1.57
CA VAL A 33 4.74 -3.81 -1.49
C VAL A 33 3.85 -4.10 -2.70
N LEU A 34 3.07 -3.13 -3.15
CA LEU A 34 2.26 -3.30 -4.36
C LEU A 34 3.13 -3.54 -5.59
N GLU A 35 4.29 -2.90 -5.68
CA GLU A 35 5.25 -3.17 -6.76
C GLU A 35 5.78 -4.60 -6.70
N LEU A 36 6.08 -5.10 -5.51
CA LEU A 36 6.53 -6.50 -5.36
C LEU A 36 5.44 -7.47 -5.81
N VAL A 37 4.18 -7.19 -5.48
CA VAL A 37 3.05 -7.99 -5.97
C VAL A 37 2.98 -7.94 -7.50
N ALA A 38 3.11 -6.75 -8.07
CA ALA A 38 3.07 -6.57 -9.53
C ALA A 38 4.20 -7.32 -10.23
N ASN A 39 5.34 -7.45 -9.58
CA ASN A 39 6.50 -8.17 -10.11
C ASN A 39 6.40 -9.69 -9.95
N GLY A 40 5.31 -10.17 -9.39
CA GLY A 40 5.03 -11.60 -9.31
C GLY A 40 5.61 -12.31 -8.10
N LEU A 41 6.10 -11.57 -7.09
CA LEU A 41 6.58 -12.20 -5.87
C LEU A 41 5.42 -12.84 -5.11
N SER A 42 5.65 -14.02 -4.54
CA SER A 42 4.69 -14.62 -3.63
C SER A 42 4.60 -13.79 -2.35
N TRP A 43 3.48 -13.91 -1.63
CA TRP A 43 3.32 -13.21 -0.37
C TRP A 43 4.38 -13.61 0.65
N ASP A 44 4.76 -14.88 0.67
CA ASP A 44 5.82 -15.34 1.56
C ASP A 44 7.16 -14.68 1.23
N ASP A 45 7.47 -14.52 -0.05
CA ASP A 45 8.68 -13.82 -0.47
C ASP A 45 8.64 -12.34 -0.12
N ILE A 46 7.48 -11.71 -0.26
CA ILE A 46 7.30 -10.30 0.15
C ILE A 46 7.54 -10.15 1.65
N ILE A 47 7.01 -11.06 2.45
CA ILE A 47 7.21 -11.02 3.90
C ILE A 47 8.70 -11.17 4.24
N LYS A 48 9.41 -12.03 3.52
CA LYS A 48 10.86 -12.19 3.69
C LYS A 48 11.61 -10.91 3.32
N GLU A 49 11.26 -10.28 2.21
CA GLU A 49 11.87 -9.00 1.80
C GLU A 49 11.66 -7.92 2.85
N CYS A 50 10.55 -7.96 3.56
CA CYS A 50 10.21 -7.01 4.62
C CYS A 50 10.67 -7.48 6.01
N HIS A 51 11.53 -8.51 6.06
CA HIS A 51 12.10 -9.03 7.31
C HIS A 51 11.03 -9.45 8.34
N GLY A 52 9.90 -9.95 7.88
CA GLY A 52 8.80 -10.37 8.76
C GLY A 52 8.04 -9.23 9.41
N SER A 53 8.26 -7.98 8.97
CA SER A 53 7.61 -6.82 9.59
C SER A 53 6.16 -6.64 9.19
N ILE A 54 5.71 -7.32 8.15
CA ILE A 54 4.31 -7.30 7.71
C ILE A 54 3.78 -8.72 7.63
N SER A 55 2.46 -8.85 7.65
CA SER A 55 1.78 -10.15 7.66
C SER A 55 0.98 -10.36 6.39
N ARG A 56 0.53 -11.60 6.17
CA ARG A 56 -0.37 -11.90 5.05
C ARG A 56 -1.67 -11.10 5.12
N PRO A 57 -2.34 -10.96 6.28
CA PRO A 57 -3.53 -10.11 6.37
C PRO A 57 -3.25 -8.65 6.01
N ALA A 58 -2.06 -8.13 6.32
CA ALA A 58 -1.68 -6.77 5.95
C ALA A 58 -1.56 -6.61 4.43
N ILE A 59 -0.94 -7.57 3.76
CA ILE A 59 -0.84 -7.57 2.29
C ILE A 59 -2.23 -7.64 1.67
N ALA A 60 -3.11 -8.52 2.18
CA ALA A 60 -4.46 -8.64 1.68
C ALA A 60 -5.27 -7.35 1.84
N GLU A 61 -5.12 -6.67 2.97
CA GLU A 61 -5.79 -5.39 3.21
C GLU A 61 -5.37 -4.34 2.20
N VAL A 62 -4.07 -4.22 1.96
CA VAL A 62 -3.52 -3.25 1.01
C VAL A 62 -4.06 -3.49 -0.40
N ILE A 63 -4.09 -4.74 -0.84
CA ILE A 63 -4.61 -5.09 -2.16
C ILE A 63 -6.09 -4.74 -2.28
N ARG A 64 -6.89 -5.05 -1.24
CA ARG A 64 -8.32 -4.70 -1.24
C ARG A 64 -8.55 -3.20 -1.29
N LEU A 65 -7.77 -2.45 -0.50
CA LEU A 65 -7.88 -0.98 -0.49
C LEU A 65 -7.48 -0.38 -1.83
N ALA A 66 -6.46 -0.92 -2.47
CA ALA A 66 -6.06 -0.48 -3.81
C ALA A 66 -7.17 -0.72 -4.82
N GLY A 67 -7.81 -1.89 -4.77
CA GLY A 67 -8.94 -2.20 -5.63
C GLY A 67 -10.13 -1.26 -5.43
N LEU A 68 -10.44 -0.97 -4.17
CA LEU A 68 -11.52 -0.02 -3.84
C LEU A 68 -11.19 1.38 -4.34
N ALA A 69 -9.95 1.84 -4.16
CA ALA A 69 -9.55 3.17 -4.63
C ALA A 69 -9.69 3.30 -6.14
N ILE A 70 -9.26 2.28 -6.88
CA ILE A 70 -9.40 2.28 -8.34
C ILE A 70 -10.87 2.30 -8.74
N ALA A 71 -11.72 1.50 -8.08
CA ALA A 71 -13.14 1.44 -8.38
C ALA A 71 -13.84 2.77 -8.09
N GLU A 72 -13.53 3.40 -6.96
CA GLU A 72 -14.13 4.67 -6.57
C GLU A 72 -13.70 5.85 -7.44
N HIS A 73 -12.50 5.79 -8.01
CA HIS A 73 -11.92 6.85 -8.82
C HIS A 73 -11.66 6.42 -10.25
N ALA A 74 -12.48 5.49 -10.76
CA ALA A 74 -12.29 4.93 -12.11
C ALA A 74 -12.23 6.01 -13.19
N ASP A 75 -13.10 7.01 -13.11
CA ASP A 75 -13.13 8.08 -14.10
C ASP A 75 -11.83 8.88 -14.12
N ASP A 76 -11.26 9.16 -12.94
CA ASP A 76 -10.00 9.89 -12.86
C ASP A 76 -8.86 9.09 -13.50
N TYR A 77 -8.82 7.79 -13.26
CA TYR A 77 -7.80 6.92 -13.85
C TYR A 77 -7.97 6.79 -15.36
N LEU A 78 -9.19 6.69 -15.82
CA LEU A 78 -9.49 6.63 -17.27
C LEU A 78 -9.05 7.91 -17.96
N GLU A 79 -9.29 9.08 -17.38
CA GLU A 79 -8.82 10.35 -17.93
C GLU A 79 -7.30 10.39 -18.04
N ARG A 80 -6.59 9.94 -17.04
CA ARG A 80 -5.13 9.90 -17.06
C ARG A 80 -4.60 8.99 -18.15
N LEU A 81 -5.23 7.82 -18.33
CA LEU A 81 -4.85 6.90 -19.39
C LEU A 81 -5.10 7.48 -20.76
N ALA A 82 -6.20 8.20 -20.93
CA ALA A 82 -6.55 8.83 -22.20
C ALA A 82 -5.60 10.00 -22.53
N SER A 83 -4.96 10.59 -21.54
CA SER A 83 -4.06 11.74 -21.72
C SER A 83 -2.61 11.34 -22.03
N VAL A 84 -2.29 10.08 -21.95
CA VAL A 84 -0.92 9.58 -22.14
C VAL A 84 -0.56 9.42 -23.61
#